data_c97adadbd5f5365b89f3d88fa81a728a
#
_entry.id   c97adadbd5f5365b89f3d88fa81a728a
#
_cell.length_a   1.000
_cell.length_b   1.000
_cell.length_c   1.000
_cell.angle_alpha   90.00
_cell.angle_beta   90.00
_cell.angle_gamma   90.00
#
_symmetry.space_group_name_H-M   'P 1'
#
loop_
_entity.id
_entity.type
_entity.pdbx_description
1 polymer ?
#
loop_
_entity_poly.entity_id
_entity_poly.type
_entity_poly.pdbx_seq_one_letter_code
_entity_poly.pdbx_strand_id
1 'polypeptide(L)'
;MKTVLLIDDDQFFLEPLADALESQGHKVIKARDAQTGLELLTQHHVDLVTIDIMLDPGESNQDKVKSSETGLFLCKEIRRRYPQLDAFCISVHSDRDIIRKVQSLRIRFLSKGETPLRTVLNMLNSRLTGIAYSSERPARQQSDRR
;
A
#
# COMPACT_ATOMS: atom_id res chain seq x y z
N MET A 1 10.56 7.66 13.36
CA MET A 1 9.90 6.37 13.14
C MET A 1 8.45 6.58 12.74
N LYS A 2 8.03 5.93 11.68
CA LYS A 2 6.67 6.00 11.21
C LYS A 2 6.01 4.64 11.31
N THR A 3 4.67 4.60 11.28
CA THR A 3 3.91 3.36 11.35
C THR A 3 3.23 3.10 10.03
N VAL A 4 3.46 1.92 9.46
CA VAL A 4 2.92 1.51 8.17
C VAL A 4 2.00 0.30 8.39
N LEU A 5 0.81 0.37 7.82
CA LEU A 5 -0.13 -0.75 7.84
C LEU A 5 -0.14 -1.40 6.46
N LEU A 6 0.16 -2.68 6.40
CA LEU A 6 0.16 -3.45 5.15
C LEU A 6 -1.04 -4.36 5.15
N ILE A 7 -1.98 -4.14 4.23
CA ILE A 7 -3.21 -4.93 4.13
C ILE A 7 -3.12 -5.79 2.88
N ASP A 8 -2.82 -7.08 3.07
CA ASP A 8 -2.59 -8.00 1.95
C ASP A 8 -2.53 -9.42 2.54
N ASP A 9 -3.08 -10.40 1.84
CA ASP A 9 -2.98 -11.78 2.30
C ASP A 9 -1.84 -12.54 1.62
N ASP A 10 -1.05 -11.88 0.78
CA ASP A 10 0.06 -12.51 0.07
C ASP A 10 1.34 -12.40 0.90
N GLN A 11 1.64 -13.46 1.63
CA GLN A 11 2.79 -13.49 2.52
C GLN A 11 4.11 -13.32 1.77
N PHE A 12 4.19 -13.85 0.56
CA PHE A 12 5.44 -13.77 -0.21
C PHE A 12 5.75 -12.33 -0.60
N PHE A 13 4.74 -11.50 -0.76
CA PHE A 13 4.94 -10.09 -1.02
C PHE A 13 5.17 -9.32 0.27
N LEU A 14 4.37 -9.60 1.30
CA LEU A 14 4.37 -8.82 2.53
C LEU A 14 5.67 -8.96 3.33
N GLU A 15 6.18 -10.18 3.47
CA GLU A 15 7.29 -10.41 4.39
C GLU A 15 8.55 -9.64 4.00
N PRO A 16 9.00 -9.70 2.74
CA PRO A 16 10.19 -8.93 2.37
C PRO A 16 9.98 -7.42 2.51
N LEU A 17 8.78 -6.94 2.18
CA LEU A 17 8.49 -5.52 2.29
C LEU A 17 8.48 -5.07 3.75
N ALA A 18 7.85 -5.86 4.62
CA ALA A 18 7.81 -5.55 6.04
C ALA A 18 9.21 -5.55 6.64
N ASP A 19 10.02 -6.57 6.31
CA ASP A 19 11.39 -6.64 6.82
C ASP A 19 12.21 -5.44 6.39
N ALA A 20 12.05 -5.01 5.14
CA ALA A 20 12.80 -3.87 4.64
C ALA A 20 12.38 -2.58 5.33
N LEU A 21 11.09 -2.38 5.53
CA LEU A 21 10.59 -1.19 6.21
C LEU A 21 11.06 -1.17 7.67
N GLU A 22 11.03 -2.31 8.34
CA GLU A 22 11.48 -2.40 9.72
C GLU A 22 12.98 -2.14 9.83
N SER A 23 13.76 -2.61 8.87
CA SER A 23 15.19 -2.36 8.91
C SER A 23 15.53 -0.89 8.71
N GLN A 24 14.59 -0.12 8.18
CA GLN A 24 14.76 1.32 8.03
C GLN A 24 14.18 2.11 9.21
N GLY A 25 13.77 1.42 10.25
CA GLY A 25 13.34 2.06 11.48
C GLY A 25 11.85 2.33 11.59
N HIS A 26 11.05 1.78 10.69
CA HIS A 26 9.60 1.98 10.75
C HIS A 26 8.93 0.83 11.49
N LYS A 27 7.78 1.12 12.10
CA LYS A 27 6.94 0.11 12.70
C LYS A 27 5.98 -0.40 11.63
N VAL A 28 5.86 -1.73 11.50
CA VAL A 28 4.99 -2.34 10.51
C VAL A 28 3.90 -3.15 11.20
N ILE A 29 2.65 -2.91 10.79
CA ILE A 29 1.49 -3.66 11.24
C ILE A 29 0.91 -4.34 10.02
N LYS A 30 0.48 -5.58 10.14
CA LYS A 30 -0.02 -6.37 9.02
C LYS A 30 -1.47 -6.76 9.24
N ALA A 31 -2.25 -6.74 8.18
CA ALA A 31 -3.62 -7.23 8.17
C ALA A 31 -3.80 -8.10 6.94
N ARG A 32 -4.50 -9.21 7.08
CA ARG A 32 -4.71 -10.15 5.97
C ARG A 32 -6.05 -10.00 5.31
N ASP A 33 -6.92 -9.17 5.86
CA ASP A 33 -8.25 -8.96 5.32
C ASP A 33 -8.71 -7.54 5.59
N ALA A 34 -9.81 -7.17 4.95
CA ALA A 34 -10.32 -5.80 5.01
C ALA A 34 -10.80 -5.43 6.41
N GLN A 35 -11.51 -6.35 7.06
CA GLN A 35 -12.05 -6.10 8.39
C GLN A 35 -10.94 -5.80 9.39
N THR A 36 -9.93 -6.66 9.43
CA THR A 36 -8.79 -6.47 10.32
C THR A 36 -8.08 -5.17 10.02
N GLY A 37 -7.93 -4.84 8.73
CA GLY A 37 -7.29 -3.58 8.34
C GLY A 37 -8.00 -2.37 8.90
N LEU A 38 -9.32 -2.32 8.78
CA LEU A 38 -10.10 -1.21 9.31
C LEU A 38 -10.02 -1.13 10.84
N GLU A 39 -10.05 -2.29 11.50
CA GLU A 39 -9.93 -2.33 12.96
C GLU A 39 -8.59 -1.78 13.42
N LEU A 40 -7.52 -2.16 12.74
CA LEU A 40 -6.19 -1.71 13.13
C LEU A 40 -6.03 -0.21 12.93
N LEU A 41 -6.69 0.36 11.92
CA LEU A 41 -6.66 1.79 11.70
C LEU A 41 -7.32 2.57 12.85
N THR A 42 -8.31 1.97 13.53
CA THR A 42 -8.92 2.63 14.69
C THR A 42 -8.09 2.46 15.95
N GLN A 43 -7.23 1.44 16.01
CA GLN A 43 -6.47 1.10 17.20
C GLN A 43 -5.08 1.73 17.23
N HIS A 44 -4.56 2.11 16.09
CA HIS A 44 -3.19 2.62 15.97
C HIS A 44 -3.16 3.90 15.16
N HIS A 45 -2.19 4.75 15.48
CA HIS A 45 -1.89 5.86 14.60
C HIS A 45 -1.05 5.31 13.44
N VAL A 46 -1.58 5.43 12.22
CA VAL A 46 -0.94 4.90 11.03
C VAL A 46 -0.57 6.07 10.13
N ASP A 47 0.67 6.08 9.66
CA ASP A 47 1.17 7.15 8.79
C ASP A 47 0.99 6.84 7.32
N LEU A 48 0.95 5.56 6.96
CA LEU A 48 0.79 5.14 5.58
C LEU A 48 0.19 3.75 5.54
N VAL A 49 -0.70 3.50 4.58
CA VAL A 49 -1.34 2.20 4.41
C VAL A 49 -1.13 1.70 2.99
N THR A 50 -0.85 0.39 2.84
CA THR A 50 -0.89 -0.25 1.52
C THR A 50 -2.05 -1.23 1.50
N ILE A 51 -2.72 -1.32 0.36
CA ILE A 51 -3.95 -2.11 0.21
C ILE A 51 -3.84 -2.96 -1.04
N ASP A 52 -4.12 -4.26 -0.91
CA ASP A 52 -4.26 -5.13 -2.09
C ASP A 52 -5.71 -5.06 -2.55
N ILE A 53 -5.92 -4.92 -3.85
CA ILE A 53 -7.28 -4.82 -4.38
C ILE A 53 -8.01 -6.16 -4.30
N MET A 54 -7.31 -7.28 -4.49
CA MET A 54 -7.88 -8.62 -4.39
C MET A 54 -7.76 -9.11 -2.96
N LEU A 55 -8.73 -8.72 -2.15
CA LEU A 55 -8.61 -8.87 -0.71
C LEU A 55 -9.75 -9.69 -0.12
N ASP A 56 -9.43 -10.45 0.93
CA ASP A 56 -10.39 -11.18 1.70
C ASP A 56 -11.21 -10.19 2.56
N PRO A 57 -12.54 -10.32 2.60
CA PRO A 57 -13.36 -9.40 3.41
C PRO A 57 -13.24 -9.59 4.92
N GLY A 58 -12.86 -10.78 5.40
CA GLY A 58 -12.73 -11.04 6.82
C GLY A 58 -13.79 -11.99 7.34
N GLU A 59 -13.67 -12.40 8.59
CA GLU A 59 -14.51 -13.44 9.17
C GLU A 59 -15.99 -13.08 9.25
N SER A 60 -16.29 -11.82 9.53
CA SER A 60 -17.67 -11.40 9.61
C SER A 60 -18.39 -11.46 8.28
N ASN A 61 -17.65 -11.71 7.21
CA ASN A 61 -18.18 -11.79 5.85
C ASN A 61 -17.78 -13.10 5.20
N GLN A 62 -17.80 -14.19 5.95
CA GLN A 62 -17.25 -15.47 5.46
C GLN A 62 -17.98 -16.05 4.26
N ASP A 63 -19.19 -15.59 3.99
CA ASP A 63 -19.90 -16.03 2.78
C ASP A 63 -19.39 -15.34 1.53
N LYS A 64 -18.57 -14.31 1.65
CA LYS A 64 -18.05 -13.56 0.52
C LYS A 64 -16.70 -14.10 0.12
N VAL A 65 -16.46 -14.09 -1.18
CA VAL A 65 -15.16 -14.51 -1.69
C VAL A 65 -14.27 -13.31 -1.88
N LYS A 66 -12.98 -13.57 -1.92
CA LYS A 66 -11.95 -12.58 -2.24
C LYS A 66 -12.24 -12.00 -3.62
N SER A 67 -12.29 -10.69 -3.72
CA SER A 67 -12.60 -10.03 -4.99
C SER A 67 -12.03 -8.62 -5.03
N SER A 68 -12.01 -8.05 -6.26
CA SER A 68 -11.58 -6.68 -6.44
C SER A 68 -12.59 -5.70 -5.84
N GLU A 69 -13.83 -6.10 -5.69
CA GLU A 69 -14.84 -5.25 -5.06
C GLU A 69 -14.53 -5.01 -3.59
N THR A 70 -14.02 -6.04 -2.91
CA THR A 70 -13.64 -5.90 -1.51
C THR A 70 -12.52 -4.88 -1.34
N GLY A 71 -11.49 -4.98 -2.18
CA GLY A 71 -10.38 -4.02 -2.10
C GLY A 71 -10.80 -2.61 -2.45
N LEU A 72 -11.63 -2.46 -3.47
CA LEU A 72 -12.11 -1.14 -3.84
C LEU A 72 -12.99 -0.54 -2.74
N PHE A 73 -13.85 -1.35 -2.14
CA PHE A 73 -14.67 -0.90 -1.01
C PHE A 73 -13.77 -0.42 0.13
N LEU A 74 -12.74 -1.18 0.44
CA LEU A 74 -11.82 -0.82 1.50
C LEU A 74 -11.11 0.51 1.18
N CYS A 75 -10.69 0.70 -0.05
CA CYS A 75 -10.07 1.95 -0.46
C CYS A 75 -11.02 3.13 -0.23
N LYS A 76 -12.28 2.97 -0.61
CA LYS A 76 -13.28 4.03 -0.42
C LYS A 76 -13.51 4.32 1.06
N GLU A 77 -13.60 3.27 1.88
CA GLU A 77 -13.83 3.44 3.32
C GLU A 77 -12.65 4.13 3.98
N ILE A 78 -11.44 3.74 3.62
CA ILE A 78 -10.25 4.36 4.19
C ILE A 78 -10.20 5.84 3.82
N ARG A 79 -10.46 6.17 2.56
CA ARG A 79 -10.40 7.57 2.14
C ARG A 79 -11.51 8.39 2.79
N ARG A 80 -12.69 7.80 2.99
CA ARG A 80 -13.78 8.50 3.64
C ARG A 80 -13.47 8.79 5.11
N ARG A 81 -12.91 7.81 5.81
CA ARG A 81 -12.61 7.95 7.24
C ARG A 81 -11.32 8.69 7.51
N TYR A 82 -10.35 8.57 6.62
CA TYR A 82 -9.02 9.15 6.81
C TYR A 82 -8.62 9.92 5.55
N PRO A 83 -9.20 11.10 5.35
CA PRO A 83 -9.01 11.82 4.09
C PRO A 83 -7.58 12.27 3.83
N GLN A 84 -6.73 12.34 4.85
CA GLN A 84 -5.35 12.79 4.70
C GLN A 84 -4.32 11.65 4.77
N LEU A 85 -4.78 10.42 4.99
CA LEU A 85 -3.86 9.30 5.15
C LEU A 85 -3.20 8.96 3.82
N ASP A 86 -1.87 8.84 3.82
CA ASP A 86 -1.14 8.39 2.63
C ASP A 86 -1.48 6.93 2.37
N ALA A 87 -1.87 6.62 1.15
CA ALA A 87 -2.33 5.28 0.80
C ALA A 87 -1.82 4.88 -0.58
N PHE A 88 -1.39 3.63 -0.67
CA PHE A 88 -0.99 2.99 -1.93
C PHE A 88 -1.79 1.72 -2.11
N CYS A 89 -2.23 1.48 -3.33
CA CYS A 89 -2.84 0.21 -3.71
C CYS A 89 -1.77 -0.56 -4.48
N ILE A 90 -1.40 -1.74 -4.00
CA ILE A 90 -0.34 -2.54 -4.61
C ILE A 90 -0.92 -3.91 -4.92
N SER A 91 -1.13 -4.21 -6.19
CA SER A 91 -1.87 -5.40 -6.56
C SER A 91 -1.43 -5.95 -7.91
N VAL A 92 -1.72 -7.24 -8.14
CA VAL A 92 -1.51 -7.84 -9.45
C VAL A 92 -2.66 -7.53 -10.41
N HIS A 93 -3.73 -6.95 -9.88
CA HIS A 93 -4.92 -6.64 -10.68
C HIS A 93 -4.61 -5.59 -11.73
N SER A 94 -5.20 -5.73 -12.94
CA SER A 94 -4.89 -4.84 -14.05
C SER A 94 -6.12 -4.25 -14.73
N ASP A 95 -7.30 -4.38 -14.13
CA ASP A 95 -8.52 -3.80 -14.70
C ASP A 95 -8.43 -2.28 -14.64
N ARG A 96 -8.50 -1.65 -15.79
CA ARG A 96 -8.30 -0.20 -15.90
C ARG A 96 -9.38 0.60 -15.17
N ASP A 97 -10.61 0.10 -15.17
CA ASP A 97 -11.70 0.81 -14.46
C ASP A 97 -11.46 0.82 -12.96
N ILE A 98 -11.02 -0.32 -12.41
CA ILE A 98 -10.71 -0.40 -10.98
C ILE A 98 -9.54 0.52 -10.65
N ILE A 99 -8.48 0.48 -11.47
CA ILE A 99 -7.31 1.33 -11.24
C ILE A 99 -7.71 2.80 -11.26
N ARG A 100 -8.55 3.20 -12.22
CA ARG A 100 -9.00 4.57 -12.31
C ARG A 100 -9.80 5.00 -11.08
N LYS A 101 -10.66 4.11 -10.58
CA LYS A 101 -11.44 4.38 -9.37
C LYS A 101 -10.54 4.55 -8.16
N VAL A 102 -9.53 3.70 -8.03
CA VAL A 102 -8.56 3.82 -6.95
C VAL A 102 -7.83 5.16 -7.03
N GLN A 103 -7.36 5.51 -8.23
CA GLN A 103 -6.63 6.75 -8.42
C GLN A 103 -7.50 7.98 -8.15
N SER A 104 -8.79 7.89 -8.44
CA SER A 104 -9.71 9.01 -8.16
C SER A 104 -9.87 9.28 -6.66
N LEU A 105 -9.49 8.32 -5.83
CA LEU A 105 -9.50 8.47 -4.38
C LEU A 105 -8.17 9.03 -3.85
N ARG A 106 -7.29 9.49 -4.74
CA ARG A 106 -5.95 9.96 -4.39
C ARG A 106 -5.13 8.86 -3.73
N ILE A 107 -5.32 7.63 -4.21
CA ILE A 107 -4.56 6.47 -3.79
C ILE A 107 -3.72 6.05 -4.99
N ARG A 108 -2.41 5.95 -4.79
CA ARG A 108 -1.51 5.59 -5.86
C ARG A 108 -1.58 4.10 -6.12
N PHE A 109 -1.67 3.72 -7.40
CA PHE A 109 -1.73 2.31 -7.78
C PHE A 109 -0.36 1.86 -8.29
N LEU A 110 0.13 0.74 -7.76
CA LEU A 110 1.37 0.10 -8.21
C LEU A 110 1.09 -1.35 -8.55
N SER A 111 1.66 -1.83 -9.66
CA SER A 111 1.51 -3.22 -10.06
C SER A 111 2.53 -4.08 -9.33
N LYS A 112 2.07 -5.12 -8.64
CA LYS A 112 2.94 -6.03 -7.90
C LYS A 112 3.95 -6.71 -8.81
N GLY A 113 3.49 -7.17 -9.97
CA GLY A 113 4.33 -7.92 -10.87
C GLY A 113 5.31 -7.08 -11.66
N GLU A 114 4.99 -5.81 -11.86
CA GLU A 114 5.78 -4.93 -12.72
C GLU A 114 6.63 -3.94 -11.97
N THR A 115 6.37 -3.76 -10.68
CA THR A 115 7.12 -2.80 -9.87
C THR A 115 8.09 -3.55 -8.97
N PRO A 116 9.40 -3.39 -9.17
CA PRO A 116 10.37 -4.07 -8.30
C PRO A 116 10.18 -3.68 -6.84
N LEU A 117 10.46 -4.63 -5.94
CA LEU A 117 10.30 -4.39 -4.52
C LEU A 117 11.07 -3.17 -4.05
N ARG A 118 12.29 -3.00 -4.57
CA ARG A 118 13.10 -1.83 -4.21
C ARG A 118 12.39 -0.53 -4.56
N THR A 119 11.73 -0.49 -5.72
CA THR A 119 11.01 0.70 -6.16
C THR A 119 9.82 0.96 -5.24
N VAL A 120 9.07 -0.10 -4.90
CA VAL A 120 7.96 0.04 -3.95
C VAL A 120 8.49 0.62 -2.64
N LEU A 121 9.54 0.03 -2.09
CA LEU A 121 10.12 0.47 -0.83
C LEU A 121 10.55 1.93 -0.89
N ASN A 122 11.21 2.34 -1.97
CA ASN A 122 11.66 3.72 -2.12
C ASN A 122 10.50 4.70 -2.19
N MET A 123 9.42 4.33 -2.86
CA MET A 123 8.24 5.19 -2.95
C MET A 123 7.55 5.34 -1.61
N LEU A 124 7.41 4.25 -0.87
CA LEU A 124 6.82 4.32 0.47
C LEU A 124 7.69 5.17 1.39
N ASN A 125 8.98 4.96 1.36
CA ASN A 125 9.92 5.70 2.19
C ASN A 125 9.91 7.19 1.88
N SER A 126 9.82 7.53 0.62
CA SER A 126 9.75 8.93 0.20
C SER A 126 8.55 9.62 0.84
N ARG A 127 7.40 8.95 0.85
CA ARG A 127 6.20 9.51 1.47
C ARG A 127 6.33 9.59 2.99
N LEU A 128 6.97 8.60 3.60
CA LEU A 128 7.09 8.55 5.06
C LEU A 128 8.08 9.58 5.58
N THR A 129 9.16 9.83 4.85
CA THR A 129 10.22 10.72 5.32
C THR A 129 10.15 12.12 4.71
N GLY A 130 9.39 12.29 3.64
CA GLY A 130 9.36 13.55 2.92
C GLY A 130 10.57 13.78 2.04
N ILE A 131 11.48 12.80 1.94
CA ILE A 131 12.66 12.92 1.11
C ILE A 131 12.33 12.40 -0.28
N ALA A 132 12.61 13.20 -1.29
CA ALA A 132 12.26 12.84 -2.66
C ALA A 132 12.95 11.56 -3.11
N TYR A 133 12.18 10.71 -3.79
CA TYR A 133 12.69 9.50 -4.38
C TYR A 133 13.55 9.87 -5.59
N SER A 134 14.79 9.45 -5.60
CA SER A 134 15.74 9.89 -6.61
C SER A 134 16.32 8.79 -7.46
N SER A 135 15.98 7.54 -7.21
CA SER A 135 16.64 6.45 -7.93
C SER A 135 16.25 6.38 -9.40
N GLU A 136 15.17 7.00 -9.76
CA GLU A 136 14.79 7.03 -11.16
C GLU A 136 15.58 8.03 -11.95
N ARG A 137 16.32 8.88 -11.30
CA ARG A 137 17.16 9.80 -12.02
C ARG A 137 18.35 9.06 -12.50
N PRO A 138 18.44 8.88 -13.71
CA PRO A 138 19.57 8.19 -14.22
C PRO A 138 20.68 9.10 -14.02
N ALA A 139 21.32 8.66 -13.45
CA ALA A 139 22.36 9.29 -13.24
C ALA A 139 22.61 10.37 -14.18
N ARG A 140 22.01 10.82 -14.29
CA ARG A 140 21.94 11.48 -14.74
C ARG A 140 22.31 12.37 -14.41
N GLN A 141 22.41 12.36 -13.74
CA GLN A 141 22.59 12.69 -13.53
C GLN A 141 23.44 12.91 -13.53
N GLN A 142 23.79 12.82 -13.48
CA GLN A 142 24.38 12.71 -13.65
C GLN A 142 24.87 13.11 -14.17
N SER A 143 24.75 13.33 -14.23
CA SER A 143 25.01 13.59 -14.89
C SER A 143 25.22 14.38 -15.03
N ASP A 144 25.00 14.45 -14.84
CA ASP A 144 25.03 14.88 -15.09
C ASP A 144 25.41 15.49 -14.87
N ARG A 145 25.64 15.58 -14.55
CA ARG A 145 25.91 15.83 -14.45
C ARG A 145 26.61 16.09 -14.62
N ARG A 146 26.83 16.38 -14.64
CA ARG A 146 27.23 16.31 -14.88
C ARG A 146 27.86 16.64 -15.18
#